data_9b9a5121117581e0cf6c6f0ed31f151a
#
_entry.id   9b9a5121117581e0cf6c6f0ed31f151a
#
_cell.length_a   1.000
_cell.length_b   1.000
_cell.length_c   1.000
_cell.angle_alpha   90.00
_cell.angle_beta   90.00
_cell.angle_gamma   90.00
#
_symmetry.space_group_name_H-M   'P 1'
#
loop_
_entity.id
_entity.type
_entity.pdbx_description
1 polymer ?
#
loop_
_entity_poly.entity_id
_entity_poly.type
_entity_poly.pdbx_seq_one_letter_code
_entity_poly.pdbx_strand_id
1 'polypeptide(L)'
;MTKVIACAHEKGGVGKTTTTVNLGVGLARQGKNVLLLDADPQGDLSKCLGVKNPRELTSTISTVMDYLIAHSDEDAHPDFEYTAPIRQHAEGVDFIPANASLAATEVTLVNSMSRETILRQYLDRVKDEYNYVLIDCRLTVVNALTAADSVVIPVQAHILAADDMDALFKTIGRVKRNLNPRLQVDGIVMTMVDSRTNLSRNTIRSVRDAYGSLVRVFKSEIPFAIRAAEVPEKGQSIFAYDPNGRVAKAYEALTKEVIQIGNREHEHKKAQDQHIR
;
A
#
# COMPACT_ATOMS: atom_id res chain seq x y z
N MET A 1 16.81 -7.64 -1.09
CA MET A 1 16.21 -6.98 0.08
C MET A 1 14.85 -6.43 -0.34
N THR A 2 13.82 -6.83 0.36
CA THR A 2 12.43 -6.46 0.08
C THR A 2 12.14 -5.04 0.55
N LYS A 3 11.33 -4.28 -0.17
CA LYS A 3 10.79 -3.00 0.30
C LYS A 3 9.28 -3.13 0.53
N VAL A 4 8.83 -2.89 1.77
CA VAL A 4 7.42 -2.90 2.15
C VAL A 4 6.88 -1.47 2.11
N ILE A 5 5.85 -1.21 1.29
CA ILE A 5 5.25 0.11 1.09
C ILE A 5 3.78 0.07 1.51
N ALA A 6 3.36 0.90 2.45
CA ALA A 6 1.95 1.10 2.76
C ALA A 6 1.35 2.20 1.86
N CYS A 7 0.22 1.92 1.21
CA CYS A 7 -0.60 2.95 0.57
C CYS A 7 -1.65 3.41 1.58
N ALA A 8 -1.38 4.52 2.27
CA ALA A 8 -2.17 4.93 3.42
C ALA A 8 -2.78 6.33 3.28
N HIS A 9 -4.03 6.46 3.70
CA HIS A 9 -4.74 7.71 3.92
C HIS A 9 -5.98 7.45 4.77
N GLU A 10 -6.28 8.32 5.73
CA GLU A 10 -7.44 8.13 6.63
C GLU A 10 -8.77 8.30 5.90
N LYS A 11 -8.82 9.15 4.85
CA LYS A 11 -10.03 9.38 4.05
C LYS A 11 -10.30 8.26 3.05
N GLY A 12 -11.57 7.89 2.92
CA GLY A 12 -12.04 6.99 1.87
C GLY A 12 -12.06 7.65 0.49
N GLY A 13 -11.95 6.84 -0.58
CA GLY A 13 -12.14 7.31 -1.95
C GLY A 13 -10.99 8.13 -2.55
N VAL A 14 -9.84 8.26 -1.88
CA VAL A 14 -8.68 9.00 -2.41
C VAL A 14 -7.82 8.21 -3.41
N GLY A 15 -8.21 6.98 -3.75
CA GLY A 15 -7.52 6.14 -4.72
C GLY A 15 -6.41 5.27 -4.12
N LYS A 16 -6.47 4.89 -2.85
CA LYS A 16 -5.50 3.96 -2.21
C LYS A 16 -5.42 2.64 -2.96
N THR A 17 -6.52 1.91 -3.01
CA THR A 17 -6.61 0.60 -3.70
C THR A 17 -6.17 0.70 -5.16
N THR A 18 -6.68 1.69 -5.90
CA THR A 18 -6.30 1.92 -7.30
C THR A 18 -4.79 2.17 -7.42
N THR A 19 -4.20 2.93 -6.49
CA THR A 19 -2.76 3.19 -6.49
C THR A 19 -1.98 1.92 -6.14
N THR A 20 -2.40 1.15 -5.12
CA THR A 20 -1.74 -0.09 -4.73
C THR A 20 -1.71 -1.10 -5.87
N VAL A 21 -2.86 -1.35 -6.52
CA VAL A 21 -2.95 -2.28 -7.66
C VAL A 21 -2.08 -1.82 -8.82
N ASN A 22 -2.25 -0.57 -9.27
CA ASN A 22 -1.57 -0.12 -10.48
C ASN A 22 -0.07 0.15 -10.27
N LEU A 23 0.35 0.59 -9.08
CA LEU A 23 1.76 0.67 -8.75
C LEU A 23 2.39 -0.73 -8.67
N GLY A 24 1.71 -1.70 -8.04
CA GLY A 24 2.18 -3.08 -7.95
C GLY A 24 2.34 -3.74 -9.31
N VAL A 25 1.32 -3.69 -10.16
CA VAL A 25 1.41 -4.20 -11.54
C VAL A 25 2.46 -3.41 -12.35
N GLY A 26 2.56 -2.10 -12.14
CA GLY A 26 3.62 -1.29 -12.75
C GLY A 26 5.02 -1.77 -12.38
N LEU A 27 5.26 -2.13 -11.11
CA LEU A 27 6.53 -2.69 -10.63
C LEU A 27 6.78 -4.08 -11.23
N ALA A 28 5.77 -4.96 -11.30
CA ALA A 28 5.88 -6.28 -11.93
C ALA A 28 6.26 -6.16 -13.42
N ARG A 29 5.67 -5.21 -14.16
CA ARG A 29 6.03 -4.89 -15.54
C ARG A 29 7.47 -4.39 -15.71
N GLN A 30 8.10 -3.93 -14.64
CA GLN A 30 9.55 -3.59 -14.60
C GLN A 30 10.40 -4.77 -14.10
N GLY A 31 9.88 -6.00 -14.13
CA GLY A 31 10.60 -7.23 -13.77
C GLY A 31 10.83 -7.40 -12.26
N LYS A 32 9.99 -6.82 -11.43
CA LYS A 32 10.04 -6.99 -9.96
C LYS A 32 9.06 -8.07 -9.51
N ASN A 33 9.47 -8.88 -8.54
CA ASN A 33 8.56 -9.78 -7.84
C ASN A 33 7.76 -8.92 -6.83
N VAL A 34 6.43 -8.95 -6.92
CA VAL A 34 5.55 -8.06 -6.16
C VAL A 34 4.47 -8.84 -5.46
N LEU A 35 4.30 -8.59 -4.15
CA LEU A 35 3.18 -9.05 -3.36
C LEU A 35 2.27 -7.86 -3.02
N LEU A 36 0.98 -7.99 -3.30
CA LEU A 36 -0.04 -7.04 -2.90
C LEU A 36 -0.83 -7.59 -1.71
N LEU A 37 -1.02 -6.80 -0.68
CA LEU A 37 -1.77 -7.22 0.51
C LEU A 37 -3.00 -6.34 0.66
N ASP A 38 -4.16 -7.00 0.63
CA ASP A 38 -5.45 -6.36 0.95
C ASP A 38 -5.61 -6.33 2.48
N ALA A 39 -5.60 -5.14 3.09
CA ALA A 39 -5.82 -4.96 4.51
C ALA A 39 -7.07 -4.08 4.75
N ASP A 40 -8.09 -4.22 3.91
CA ASP A 40 -9.42 -3.62 4.06
C ASP A 40 -10.48 -4.73 4.13
N PRO A 41 -11.35 -4.77 5.18
CA PRO A 41 -12.47 -5.71 5.27
C PRO A 41 -13.43 -5.65 4.06
N GLN A 42 -13.42 -4.56 3.29
CA GLN A 42 -14.23 -4.43 2.07
C GLN A 42 -13.71 -5.32 0.93
N GLY A 43 -12.44 -5.74 0.96
CA GLY A 43 -11.84 -6.60 -0.05
C GLY A 43 -11.76 -5.93 -1.43
N ASP A 44 -11.57 -4.62 -1.48
CA ASP A 44 -11.62 -3.88 -2.76
C ASP A 44 -10.39 -4.16 -3.63
N LEU A 45 -9.19 -4.34 -3.04
CA LEU A 45 -8.01 -4.79 -3.78
C LEU A 45 -8.25 -6.19 -4.34
N SER A 46 -8.80 -7.10 -3.54
CA SER A 46 -9.13 -8.47 -3.94
C SER A 46 -10.08 -8.48 -5.15
N LYS A 47 -11.12 -7.63 -5.14
CA LYS A 47 -12.05 -7.47 -6.28
C LYS A 47 -11.34 -6.92 -7.52
N CYS A 48 -10.49 -5.89 -7.35
CA CYS A 48 -9.68 -5.34 -8.44
C CYS A 48 -8.76 -6.39 -9.09
N LEU A 49 -8.40 -7.46 -8.37
CA LEU A 49 -7.61 -8.57 -8.85
C LEU A 49 -8.45 -9.81 -9.18
N GLY A 50 -9.73 -9.63 -9.49
CA GLY A 50 -10.60 -10.65 -10.06
C GLY A 50 -11.27 -11.60 -9.07
N VAL A 51 -11.19 -11.36 -7.77
CA VAL A 51 -11.94 -12.12 -6.77
C VAL A 51 -13.41 -11.70 -6.81
N LYS A 52 -14.26 -12.52 -7.44
CA LYS A 52 -15.69 -12.20 -7.61
C LYS A 52 -16.44 -12.22 -6.28
N ASN A 53 -16.17 -13.23 -5.44
CA ASN A 53 -16.84 -13.43 -4.16
C ASN A 53 -15.84 -13.53 -3.01
N PRO A 54 -15.32 -12.42 -2.48
CA PRO A 54 -14.36 -12.45 -1.37
C PRO A 54 -14.88 -13.18 -0.13
N ARG A 55 -16.21 -13.17 0.09
CA ARG A 55 -16.85 -13.85 1.24
C ARG A 55 -16.72 -15.39 1.22
N GLU A 56 -16.50 -15.99 0.06
CA GLU A 56 -16.33 -17.43 -0.10
C GLU A 56 -14.89 -17.89 0.11
N LEU A 57 -13.96 -16.96 0.31
CA LEU A 57 -12.57 -17.29 0.54
C LEU A 57 -12.37 -17.86 1.94
N THR A 58 -11.80 -19.06 2.01
CA THR A 58 -11.45 -19.75 3.25
C THR A 58 -10.07 -19.39 3.77
N SER A 59 -9.19 -18.89 2.89
CA SER A 59 -7.83 -18.46 3.25
C SER A 59 -7.60 -17.02 2.80
N THR A 60 -7.42 -16.13 3.77
CA THR A 60 -7.26 -14.66 3.59
C THR A 60 -6.28 -14.13 4.62
N ILE A 61 -5.98 -12.83 4.59
CA ILE A 61 -5.15 -12.18 5.62
C ILE A 61 -5.71 -12.39 7.03
N SER A 62 -7.04 -12.39 7.21
CA SER A 62 -7.65 -12.63 8.53
C SER A 62 -7.31 -14.01 9.08
N THR A 63 -7.30 -15.05 8.25
CA THR A 63 -6.95 -16.41 8.68
C THR A 63 -5.56 -16.47 9.32
N VAL A 64 -4.59 -15.77 8.74
CA VAL A 64 -3.22 -15.74 9.27
C VAL A 64 -3.12 -14.85 10.51
N MET A 65 -3.77 -13.70 10.50
CA MET A 65 -3.76 -12.80 11.64
C MET A 65 -4.43 -13.43 12.86
N ASP A 66 -5.59 -14.09 12.68
CA ASP A 66 -6.29 -14.81 13.76
C ASP A 66 -5.41 -15.92 14.35
N TYR A 67 -4.70 -16.65 13.50
CA TYR A 67 -3.74 -17.65 13.95
C TYR A 67 -2.62 -17.05 14.79
N LEU A 68 -1.98 -15.99 14.31
CA LEU A 68 -0.89 -15.30 15.03
C LEU A 68 -1.37 -14.68 16.35
N ILE A 69 -2.60 -14.17 16.40
CA ILE A 69 -3.19 -13.64 17.63
C ILE A 69 -3.41 -14.76 18.65
N ALA A 70 -3.96 -15.90 18.22
CA ALA A 70 -4.26 -17.04 19.09
C ALA A 70 -3.00 -17.70 19.67
N HIS A 71 -1.85 -17.58 18.99
CA HIS A 71 -0.59 -18.23 19.36
C HIS A 71 0.52 -17.19 19.66
N SER A 72 0.15 -16.01 20.12
CA SER A 72 1.10 -14.90 20.35
C SER A 72 2.18 -15.20 21.40
N ASP A 73 1.96 -16.19 22.25
CA ASP A 73 2.85 -16.58 23.34
C ASP A 73 3.80 -17.74 22.97
N GLU A 74 3.73 -18.25 21.75
CA GLU A 74 4.55 -19.36 21.26
C GLU A 74 5.68 -18.88 20.35
N ASP A 75 6.90 -19.42 20.53
CA ASP A 75 8.10 -18.96 19.80
C ASP A 75 8.19 -19.46 18.35
N ALA A 76 7.52 -20.56 17.99
CA ALA A 76 7.58 -21.14 16.64
C ALA A 76 6.32 -21.92 16.29
N HIS A 77 5.88 -21.77 15.04
CA HIS A 77 4.71 -22.46 14.49
C HIS A 77 5.09 -23.17 13.18
N PRO A 78 5.88 -24.25 13.23
CA PRO A 78 6.44 -24.88 12.04
C PRO A 78 5.37 -25.49 11.11
N ASP A 79 4.21 -25.84 11.65
CA ASP A 79 3.17 -26.55 10.90
C ASP A 79 2.12 -25.62 10.26
N PHE A 80 2.21 -24.29 10.49
CA PHE A 80 1.27 -23.35 9.90
C PHE A 80 1.75 -22.86 8.52
N GLU A 81 0.90 -23.05 7.51
CA GLU A 81 1.22 -22.64 6.14
C GLU A 81 0.93 -21.15 5.92
N TYR A 82 1.92 -20.30 6.20
CA TYR A 82 1.81 -18.84 6.04
C TYR A 82 1.58 -18.37 4.62
N THR A 83 1.90 -19.22 3.62
CA THR A 83 1.73 -18.92 2.20
C THR A 83 0.34 -19.29 1.66
N ALA A 84 -0.45 -20.04 2.43
CA ALA A 84 -1.78 -20.51 2.01
C ALA A 84 -2.73 -19.43 1.46
N PRO A 85 -2.75 -18.17 1.95
CA PRO A 85 -3.59 -17.13 1.38
C PRO A 85 -3.02 -16.48 0.12
N ILE A 86 -1.76 -16.71 -0.24
CA ILE A 86 -1.12 -16.07 -1.40
C ILE A 86 -1.71 -16.63 -2.69
N ARG A 87 -2.12 -15.74 -3.58
CA ARG A 87 -2.70 -16.04 -4.89
C ARG A 87 -1.91 -15.35 -5.99
N GLN A 88 -1.81 -16.01 -7.14
CA GLN A 88 -1.17 -15.44 -8.32
C GLN A 88 -2.20 -14.72 -9.20
N HIS A 89 -1.80 -13.58 -9.77
CA HIS A 89 -2.58 -12.84 -10.74
C HIS A 89 -1.93 -12.88 -12.12
N ALA A 90 -2.75 -12.91 -13.17
CA ALA A 90 -2.29 -13.03 -14.55
C ALA A 90 -1.35 -11.89 -15.02
N GLU A 91 -1.38 -10.75 -14.35
CA GLU A 91 -0.49 -9.61 -14.64
C GLU A 91 0.86 -9.67 -13.89
N GLY A 92 1.23 -10.82 -13.33
CA GLY A 92 2.55 -11.08 -12.75
C GLY A 92 2.76 -10.51 -11.34
N VAL A 93 1.68 -10.28 -10.61
CA VAL A 93 1.72 -9.98 -9.17
C VAL A 93 1.11 -11.12 -8.38
N ASP A 94 1.64 -11.37 -7.19
CA ASP A 94 0.98 -12.18 -6.18
C ASP A 94 0.16 -11.27 -5.26
N PHE A 95 -0.89 -11.83 -4.65
CA PHE A 95 -1.69 -11.05 -3.71
C PHE A 95 -2.28 -11.89 -2.58
N ILE A 96 -2.48 -11.25 -1.44
CA ILE A 96 -3.15 -11.79 -0.26
C ILE A 96 -4.52 -11.12 -0.17
N PRO A 97 -5.62 -11.86 -0.34
CA PRO A 97 -6.95 -11.30 -0.30
C PRO A 97 -7.43 -11.00 1.12
N ALA A 98 -8.37 -10.07 1.23
CA ALA A 98 -9.19 -9.86 2.41
C ALA A 98 -10.67 -10.12 2.13
N ASN A 99 -11.42 -10.27 3.20
CA ASN A 99 -12.87 -10.32 3.19
C ASN A 99 -13.45 -9.73 4.49
N ALA A 100 -14.77 -9.77 4.65
CA ALA A 100 -15.46 -9.21 5.80
C ALA A 100 -15.03 -9.80 7.16
N SER A 101 -14.41 -11.00 7.19
CA SER A 101 -13.90 -11.60 8.44
C SER A 101 -12.79 -10.75 9.06
N LEU A 102 -12.05 -9.97 8.25
CA LEU A 102 -11.02 -9.07 8.75
C LEU A 102 -11.56 -8.04 9.76
N ALA A 103 -12.83 -7.64 9.64
CA ALA A 103 -13.45 -6.74 10.61
C ALA A 103 -13.57 -7.38 12.02
N ALA A 104 -13.83 -8.70 12.08
CA ALA A 104 -13.84 -9.43 13.36
C ALA A 104 -12.41 -9.58 13.90
N THR A 105 -11.44 -9.89 13.05
CA THR A 105 -10.02 -9.93 13.40
C THR A 105 -9.55 -8.58 13.99
N GLU A 106 -9.97 -7.45 13.43
CA GLU A 106 -9.64 -6.11 13.94
C GLU A 106 -10.17 -5.90 15.37
N VAL A 107 -11.38 -6.38 15.67
CA VAL A 107 -11.94 -6.31 17.03
C VAL A 107 -11.13 -7.18 18.01
N THR A 108 -10.75 -8.39 17.60
CA THR A 108 -9.89 -9.28 18.40
C THR A 108 -8.52 -8.65 18.65
N LEU A 109 -7.97 -8.00 17.63
CA LEU A 109 -6.67 -7.33 17.69
C LEU A 109 -6.62 -6.23 18.77
N VAL A 110 -7.72 -5.51 18.99
CA VAL A 110 -7.80 -4.44 20.02
C VAL A 110 -7.43 -4.96 21.41
N ASN A 111 -7.76 -6.22 21.70
CA ASN A 111 -7.53 -6.85 22.99
C ASN A 111 -6.23 -7.68 23.05
N SER A 112 -5.48 -7.78 21.96
CA SER A 112 -4.29 -8.62 21.86
C SER A 112 -3.03 -7.87 22.31
N MET A 113 -2.09 -8.59 22.93
CA MET A 113 -0.75 -8.05 23.20
C MET A 113 0.02 -7.85 21.88
N SER A 114 0.86 -6.82 21.86
CA SER A 114 1.69 -6.50 20.69
C SER A 114 0.93 -6.38 19.36
N ARG A 115 -0.36 -6.06 19.44
CA ARG A 115 -1.32 -5.98 18.31
C ARG A 115 -0.79 -5.21 17.10
N GLU A 116 0.02 -4.19 17.33
CA GLU A 116 0.56 -3.33 16.26
C GLU A 116 1.62 -4.05 15.41
N THR A 117 2.18 -5.17 15.88
CA THR A 117 3.26 -5.92 15.21
C THR A 117 2.79 -7.19 14.50
N ILE A 118 1.54 -7.62 14.67
CA ILE A 118 1.03 -8.88 14.11
C ILE A 118 1.21 -8.93 12.58
N LEU A 119 0.86 -7.84 11.87
CA LEU A 119 1.05 -7.79 10.43
C LEU A 119 2.53 -7.83 10.03
N ARG A 120 3.41 -7.19 10.80
CA ARG A 120 4.86 -7.27 10.58
C ARG A 120 5.35 -8.71 10.75
N GLN A 121 4.94 -9.39 11.83
CA GLN A 121 5.32 -10.78 12.08
C GLN A 121 4.92 -11.70 10.92
N TYR A 122 3.74 -11.49 10.34
CA TYR A 122 3.33 -12.20 9.16
C TYR A 122 4.23 -11.90 7.96
N LEU A 123 4.39 -10.62 7.64
CA LEU A 123 5.17 -10.23 6.46
C LEU A 123 6.63 -10.68 6.56
N ASP A 124 7.21 -10.69 7.76
CA ASP A 124 8.59 -11.18 7.97
C ASP A 124 8.77 -12.66 7.60
N ARG A 125 7.69 -13.45 7.52
CA ARG A 125 7.72 -14.87 7.11
C ARG A 125 7.59 -15.10 5.61
N VAL A 126 7.02 -14.14 4.86
CA VAL A 126 6.69 -14.34 3.44
C VAL A 126 7.37 -13.35 2.49
N LYS A 127 7.87 -12.23 2.98
CA LYS A 127 8.35 -11.13 2.13
C LYS A 127 9.63 -11.41 1.35
N ASP A 128 10.46 -12.35 1.79
CA ASP A 128 11.82 -12.54 1.23
C ASP A 128 11.82 -13.00 -0.24
N GLU A 129 10.71 -13.58 -0.69
CA GLU A 129 10.50 -13.98 -2.09
C GLU A 129 10.21 -12.77 -3.02
N TYR A 130 9.99 -11.58 -2.46
CA TYR A 130 9.52 -10.41 -3.19
C TYR A 130 10.55 -9.26 -3.17
N ASN A 131 10.56 -8.48 -4.25
CA ASN A 131 11.30 -7.21 -4.28
C ASN A 131 10.49 -6.09 -3.62
N TYR A 132 9.16 -6.13 -3.77
CA TYR A 132 8.24 -5.17 -3.18
C TYR A 132 7.03 -5.87 -2.57
N VAL A 133 6.58 -5.37 -1.42
CA VAL A 133 5.27 -5.69 -0.83
C VAL A 133 4.51 -4.38 -0.73
N LEU A 134 3.29 -4.31 -1.29
CA LEU A 134 2.43 -3.14 -1.18
C LEU A 134 1.21 -3.49 -0.33
N ILE A 135 0.93 -2.66 0.68
CA ILE A 135 -0.20 -2.86 1.59
C ILE A 135 -1.28 -1.82 1.27
N ASP A 136 -2.46 -2.28 0.86
CA ASP A 136 -3.66 -1.45 0.76
C ASP A 136 -4.37 -1.42 2.11
N CYS A 137 -4.37 -0.29 2.80
CA CYS A 137 -4.92 -0.22 4.14
C CYS A 137 -5.97 0.86 4.30
N ARG A 138 -7.04 0.54 5.06
CA ARG A 138 -8.10 1.48 5.42
C ARG A 138 -8.21 1.70 6.93
N LEU A 139 -8.40 0.65 7.71
CA LEU A 139 -8.64 0.75 9.15
C LEU A 139 -7.41 0.37 9.98
N THR A 140 -6.63 -0.59 9.54
CA THR A 140 -5.40 -1.05 10.18
C THR A 140 -4.16 -0.21 9.84
N VAL A 141 -4.35 1.12 9.68
CA VAL A 141 -3.26 2.03 9.28
C VAL A 141 -2.04 1.89 10.20
N VAL A 142 -2.24 1.75 11.51
CA VAL A 142 -1.13 1.59 12.48
C VAL A 142 -0.36 0.30 12.22
N ASN A 143 -1.04 -0.83 12.00
CA ASN A 143 -0.40 -2.12 11.69
C ASN A 143 0.38 -2.05 10.37
N ALA A 144 -0.24 -1.47 9.33
CA ALA A 144 0.41 -1.31 8.03
C ALA A 144 1.66 -0.42 8.12
N LEU A 145 1.58 0.72 8.80
CA LEU A 145 2.72 1.62 9.01
C LEU A 145 3.80 0.99 9.92
N THR A 146 3.39 0.13 10.85
CA THR A 146 4.33 -0.60 11.72
C THR A 146 5.10 -1.64 10.93
N ALA A 147 4.46 -2.30 9.97
CA ALA A 147 5.06 -3.32 9.11
C ALA A 147 5.85 -2.75 7.91
N ALA A 148 5.55 -1.53 7.48
CA ALA A 148 6.12 -0.93 6.28
C ALA A 148 7.50 -0.30 6.51
N ASP A 149 8.34 -0.31 5.46
CA ASP A 149 9.56 0.51 5.39
C ASP A 149 9.22 1.95 5.03
N SER A 150 8.20 2.12 4.19
CA SER A 150 7.79 3.45 3.74
C SER A 150 6.29 3.55 3.44
N VAL A 151 5.80 4.78 3.29
CA VAL A 151 4.41 5.08 2.95
C VAL A 151 4.32 5.95 1.70
N VAL A 152 3.44 5.57 0.78
CA VAL A 152 2.94 6.38 -0.33
C VAL A 152 1.57 6.91 0.06
N ILE A 153 1.34 8.21 -0.09
CA ILE A 153 0.13 8.90 0.36
C ILE A 153 -0.66 9.38 -0.87
N PRO A 154 -1.69 8.65 -1.32
CA PRO A 154 -2.59 9.14 -2.36
C PRO A 154 -3.49 10.26 -1.82
N VAL A 155 -3.52 11.39 -2.52
CA VAL A 155 -4.31 12.57 -2.14
C VAL A 155 -5.14 13.02 -3.32
N GLN A 156 -6.46 13.05 -3.15
CA GLN A 156 -7.35 13.56 -4.17
C GLN A 156 -7.19 15.07 -4.32
N ALA A 157 -7.15 15.57 -5.56
CA ALA A 157 -7.06 17.01 -5.86
C ALA A 157 -8.39 17.73 -5.55
N HIS A 158 -8.74 17.84 -4.27
CA HIS A 158 -9.99 18.40 -3.74
C HIS A 158 -9.71 19.46 -2.66
N ILE A 159 -10.66 20.37 -2.39
CA ILE A 159 -10.52 21.56 -1.54
C ILE A 159 -9.97 21.28 -0.13
N LEU A 160 -10.32 20.14 0.49
CA LEU A 160 -9.92 19.78 1.86
C LEU A 160 -8.67 18.87 1.92
N ALA A 161 -7.93 18.77 0.84
CA ALA A 161 -6.79 17.83 0.75
C ALA A 161 -5.69 18.09 1.80
N ALA A 162 -5.46 19.32 2.19
CA ALA A 162 -4.45 19.67 3.19
C ALA A 162 -4.90 19.26 4.60
N ASP A 163 -6.13 19.56 4.99
CA ASP A 163 -6.66 19.26 6.34
C ASP A 163 -6.72 17.74 6.60
N ASP A 164 -7.08 16.96 5.57
CA ASP A 164 -7.15 15.50 5.63
C ASP A 164 -5.77 14.85 5.88
N MET A 165 -4.68 15.52 5.52
CA MET A 165 -3.31 14.97 5.67
C MET A 165 -2.73 15.17 7.07
N ASP A 166 -3.15 16.18 7.81
CA ASP A 166 -2.61 16.47 9.15
C ASP A 166 -2.86 15.32 10.13
N ALA A 167 -4.02 14.69 10.08
CA ALA A 167 -4.35 13.52 10.90
C ALA A 167 -3.42 12.35 10.57
N LEU A 168 -3.22 12.06 9.29
CA LEU A 168 -2.31 11.01 8.84
C LEU A 168 -0.86 11.27 9.27
N PHE A 169 -0.34 12.50 9.11
CA PHE A 169 1.02 12.84 9.55
C PHE A 169 1.20 12.72 11.06
N LYS A 170 0.17 13.06 11.86
CA LYS A 170 0.18 12.80 13.31
C LYS A 170 0.27 11.31 13.60
N THR A 171 -0.48 10.47 12.88
CA THR A 171 -0.45 9.01 13.02
C THR A 171 0.92 8.45 12.61
N ILE A 172 1.46 8.85 11.45
CA ILE A 172 2.82 8.50 11.01
C ILE A 172 3.87 8.88 12.07
N GLY A 173 3.77 10.11 12.61
CA GLY A 173 4.69 10.58 13.64
C GLY A 173 4.61 9.76 14.94
N ARG A 174 3.43 9.31 15.36
CA ARG A 174 3.25 8.42 16.52
C ARG A 174 3.86 7.05 16.27
N VAL A 175 3.57 6.45 15.12
CA VAL A 175 4.13 5.14 14.72
C VAL A 175 5.66 5.23 14.64
N LYS A 176 6.20 6.27 14.03
CA LYS A 176 7.65 6.47 13.90
C LYS A 176 8.34 6.61 15.26
N ARG A 177 7.73 7.28 16.22
CA ARG A 177 8.33 7.43 17.57
C ARG A 177 8.27 6.17 18.41
N ASN A 178 7.19 5.38 18.31
CA ASN A 178 6.89 4.35 19.30
C ASN A 178 7.02 2.91 18.77
N LEU A 179 6.82 2.69 17.47
CA LEU A 179 6.64 1.35 16.90
C LEU A 179 7.61 1.06 15.74
N ASN A 180 7.86 2.04 14.86
CA ASN A 180 8.69 1.86 13.68
C ASN A 180 9.55 3.11 13.40
N PRO A 181 10.68 3.29 14.11
CA PRO A 181 11.56 4.45 13.92
C PRO A 181 12.14 4.58 12.50
N ARG A 182 12.15 3.49 11.72
CA ARG A 182 12.70 3.46 10.35
C ARG A 182 11.68 3.85 9.29
N LEU A 183 10.40 3.99 9.65
CA LEU A 183 9.34 4.35 8.71
C LEU A 183 9.68 5.67 7.98
N GLN A 184 9.58 5.66 6.67
CA GLN A 184 9.81 6.83 5.83
C GLN A 184 8.54 7.22 5.06
N VAL A 185 8.49 8.44 4.53
CA VAL A 185 7.44 8.86 3.59
C VAL A 185 8.08 8.96 2.21
N ASP A 186 7.75 8.03 1.31
CA ASP A 186 8.24 8.04 -0.08
C ASP A 186 7.71 9.26 -0.83
N GLY A 187 6.46 9.61 -0.57
CA GLY A 187 5.88 10.84 -1.11
C GLY A 187 4.35 10.84 -1.16
N ILE A 188 3.85 12.01 -1.55
CA ILE A 188 2.44 12.28 -1.81
C ILE A 188 2.20 12.15 -3.31
N VAL A 189 1.20 11.37 -3.73
CA VAL A 189 0.75 11.28 -5.12
C VAL A 189 -0.61 11.93 -5.27
N MET A 190 -0.71 12.95 -6.15
CA MET A 190 -1.97 13.60 -6.44
C MET A 190 -2.81 12.70 -7.35
N THR A 191 -4.04 12.39 -6.93
CA THR A 191 -4.97 11.50 -7.62
C THR A 191 -6.20 12.24 -8.11
N MET A 192 -6.92 11.63 -9.06
CA MET A 192 -8.17 12.18 -9.62
C MET A 192 -8.01 13.63 -10.09
N VAL A 193 -6.87 13.94 -10.69
CA VAL A 193 -6.55 15.29 -11.16
C VAL A 193 -7.32 15.61 -12.43
N ASP A 194 -8.15 16.67 -12.39
CA ASP A 194 -8.68 17.29 -13.61
C ASP A 194 -7.90 18.57 -13.92
N SER A 195 -6.89 18.45 -14.79
CA SER A 195 -6.01 19.56 -15.18
C SER A 195 -6.73 20.73 -15.86
N ARG A 196 -7.98 20.54 -16.31
CA ARG A 196 -8.79 21.60 -16.92
C ARG A 196 -9.37 22.56 -15.88
N THR A 197 -9.45 22.13 -14.61
CA THR A 197 -10.07 22.93 -13.54
C THR A 197 -9.04 23.74 -12.77
N ASN A 198 -9.41 24.97 -12.39
CA ASN A 198 -8.60 25.80 -11.49
C ASN A 198 -8.51 25.19 -10.11
N LEU A 199 -9.57 24.50 -9.67
CA LEU A 199 -9.62 23.82 -8.37
C LEU A 199 -8.48 22.81 -8.25
N SER A 200 -8.33 21.85 -9.17
CA SER A 200 -7.24 20.87 -9.12
C SER A 200 -5.87 21.53 -9.13
N ARG A 201 -5.66 22.53 -10.01
CA ARG A 201 -4.37 23.25 -10.08
C ARG A 201 -4.03 23.96 -8.78
N ASN A 202 -4.99 24.64 -8.17
CA ASN A 202 -4.80 25.36 -6.91
C ASN A 202 -4.56 24.38 -5.75
N THR A 203 -5.30 23.27 -5.68
CA THR A 203 -5.10 22.24 -4.65
C THR A 203 -3.71 21.61 -4.76
N ILE A 204 -3.25 21.25 -5.96
CA ILE A 204 -1.90 20.71 -6.16
C ILE A 204 -0.85 21.69 -5.71
N ARG A 205 -0.99 22.98 -6.05
CA ARG A 205 -0.09 24.04 -5.60
C ARG A 205 -0.08 24.12 -4.07
N SER A 206 -1.27 24.20 -3.44
CA SER A 206 -1.37 24.27 -1.98
C SER A 206 -0.72 23.08 -1.28
N VAL A 207 -0.90 21.85 -1.79
CA VAL A 207 -0.24 20.66 -1.25
C VAL A 207 1.29 20.74 -1.42
N ARG A 208 1.78 21.19 -2.59
CA ARG A 208 3.23 21.38 -2.81
C ARG A 208 3.82 22.45 -1.92
N ASP A 209 3.11 23.56 -1.72
CA ASP A 209 3.55 24.68 -0.86
C ASP A 209 3.55 24.28 0.61
N ALA A 210 2.52 23.57 1.08
CA ALA A 210 2.39 23.18 2.49
C ALA A 210 3.34 22.04 2.88
N TYR A 211 3.51 21.02 2.02
CA TYR A 211 4.20 19.78 2.37
C TYR A 211 5.49 19.52 1.60
N GLY A 212 5.73 20.21 0.48
CA GLY A 212 6.86 19.93 -0.41
C GLY A 212 8.24 20.15 0.19
N SER A 213 8.33 20.98 1.26
CA SER A 213 9.56 21.14 2.05
C SER A 213 9.79 20.03 3.08
N LEU A 214 8.73 19.32 3.48
CA LEU A 214 8.76 18.27 4.52
C LEU A 214 8.87 16.87 3.92
N VAL A 215 8.11 16.63 2.85
CA VAL A 215 8.04 15.34 2.16
C VAL A 215 7.98 15.56 0.65
N ARG A 216 8.42 14.55 -0.09
CA ARG A 216 8.30 14.58 -1.55
C ARG A 216 6.82 14.65 -1.97
N VAL A 217 6.51 15.48 -2.95
CA VAL A 217 5.29 15.36 -3.74
C VAL A 217 5.71 14.84 -5.11
N PHE A 218 5.23 13.65 -5.49
CA PHE A 218 5.58 13.04 -6.77
C PHE A 218 5.29 13.99 -7.93
N LYS A 219 6.09 13.89 -8.98
CA LYS A 219 5.86 14.66 -10.23
C LYS A 219 4.68 14.08 -10.99
N SER A 220 4.50 12.77 -10.89
CA SER A 220 3.38 12.04 -11.50
C SER A 220 2.07 12.43 -10.82
N GLU A 221 1.11 12.87 -11.63
CA GLU A 221 -0.25 13.20 -11.19
C GLU A 221 -1.21 12.22 -11.88
N ILE A 222 -2.02 11.52 -11.10
CA ILE A 222 -2.95 10.52 -11.62
C ILE A 222 -4.24 11.22 -12.09
N PRO A 223 -4.52 11.26 -13.39
CA PRO A 223 -5.69 11.99 -13.90
C PRO A 223 -7.01 11.30 -13.55
N PHE A 224 -8.05 12.08 -13.36
CA PHE A 224 -9.40 11.55 -13.31
C PHE A 224 -9.78 10.93 -14.67
N ALA A 225 -10.27 9.69 -14.63
CA ALA A 225 -10.79 9.02 -15.81
C ALA A 225 -11.86 7.99 -15.43
N ILE A 226 -12.96 7.95 -16.18
CA ILE A 226 -14.05 6.99 -15.98
C ILE A 226 -13.54 5.56 -16.09
N ARG A 227 -12.67 5.28 -17.07
CA ARG A 227 -12.06 3.95 -17.26
C ARG A 227 -11.31 3.44 -16.03
N ALA A 228 -10.68 4.32 -15.26
CA ALA A 228 -10.02 3.93 -14.02
C ALA A 228 -11.02 3.51 -12.93
N ALA A 229 -12.23 4.05 -12.95
CA ALA A 229 -13.30 3.67 -12.03
C ALA A 229 -13.96 2.34 -12.42
N GLU A 230 -13.88 1.94 -13.70
CA GLU A 230 -14.44 0.68 -14.23
C GLU A 230 -13.51 -0.52 -13.97
N VAL A 231 -12.22 -0.28 -13.75
CA VAL A 231 -11.18 -1.32 -13.55
C VAL A 231 -11.54 -2.36 -12.47
N PRO A 232 -12.07 -1.99 -11.29
CA PRO A 232 -12.43 -2.97 -10.27
C PRO A 232 -13.43 -4.04 -10.74
N GLU A 233 -14.37 -3.67 -11.60
CA GLU A 233 -15.36 -4.62 -12.15
C GLU A 233 -14.77 -5.59 -13.16
N LYS A 234 -13.63 -5.24 -13.74
CA LYS A 234 -12.95 -6.04 -14.75
C LYS A 234 -11.95 -7.05 -14.18
N GLY A 235 -11.58 -6.90 -12.90
CA GLY A 235 -10.62 -7.78 -12.24
C GLY A 235 -9.22 -7.70 -12.86
N GLN A 236 -8.78 -6.52 -13.28
CA GLN A 236 -7.50 -6.29 -13.96
C GLN A 236 -6.98 -4.86 -13.69
N SER A 237 -5.71 -4.60 -13.97
CA SER A 237 -5.14 -3.26 -13.82
C SER A 237 -5.54 -2.31 -14.95
N ILE A 238 -5.24 -1.01 -14.77
CA ILE A 238 -5.40 -0.03 -15.85
C ILE A 238 -4.46 -0.33 -17.03
N PHE A 239 -3.33 -1.01 -16.78
CA PHE A 239 -2.39 -1.37 -17.85
C PHE A 239 -2.96 -2.43 -18.80
N ALA A 240 -3.80 -3.34 -18.29
CA ALA A 240 -4.50 -4.30 -19.14
C ALA A 240 -5.76 -3.69 -19.76
N TYR A 241 -6.51 -2.88 -19.00
CA TYR A 241 -7.80 -2.34 -19.45
C TYR A 241 -7.67 -1.17 -20.45
N ASP A 242 -6.74 -0.24 -20.21
CA ASP A 242 -6.50 0.94 -21.06
C ASP A 242 -5.01 1.26 -21.18
N PRO A 243 -4.23 0.37 -21.84
CA PRO A 243 -2.76 0.42 -21.84
C PRO A 243 -2.18 1.71 -22.42
N ASN A 244 -2.87 2.35 -23.34
CA ASN A 244 -2.46 3.60 -23.98
C ASN A 244 -3.05 4.85 -23.34
N GLY A 245 -3.89 4.65 -22.31
CA GLY A 245 -4.60 5.71 -21.61
C GLY A 245 -3.69 6.61 -20.78
N ARG A 246 -4.20 7.80 -20.48
CA ARG A 246 -3.44 8.78 -19.66
C ARG A 246 -3.17 8.27 -18.25
N VAL A 247 -4.09 7.47 -17.68
CA VAL A 247 -3.94 6.91 -16.34
C VAL A 247 -2.84 5.85 -16.31
N ALA A 248 -2.79 4.95 -17.30
CA ALA A 248 -1.73 3.95 -17.42
C ALA A 248 -0.34 4.62 -17.53
N LYS A 249 -0.21 5.64 -18.37
CA LYS A 249 1.04 6.41 -18.51
C LYS A 249 1.44 7.12 -17.21
N ALA A 250 0.47 7.64 -16.46
CA ALA A 250 0.74 8.30 -15.18
C ALA A 250 1.23 7.30 -14.12
N TYR A 251 0.62 6.11 -14.02
CA TYR A 251 1.11 5.06 -13.14
C TYR A 251 2.46 4.49 -13.57
N GLU A 252 2.74 4.39 -14.87
CA GLU A 252 4.07 4.03 -15.36
C GLU A 252 5.14 5.04 -14.90
N ALA A 253 4.84 6.34 -15.01
CA ALA A 253 5.73 7.40 -14.53
C ALA A 253 5.92 7.33 -13.01
N LEU A 254 4.84 7.15 -12.23
CA LEU A 254 4.91 6.97 -10.77
C LEU A 254 5.77 5.76 -10.38
N THR A 255 5.60 4.64 -11.09
CA THR A 255 6.41 3.43 -10.88
C THR A 255 7.90 3.71 -11.03
N LYS A 256 8.29 4.46 -12.05
CA LYS A 256 9.69 4.86 -12.28
C LYS A 256 10.21 5.75 -11.14
N GLU A 257 9.40 6.68 -10.64
CA GLU A 257 9.78 7.51 -9.49
C GLU A 257 9.98 6.67 -8.22
N VAL A 258 9.09 5.70 -7.94
CA VAL A 258 9.20 4.81 -6.77
C VAL A 258 10.45 3.92 -6.86
N ILE A 259 10.75 3.35 -8.02
CA ILE A 259 11.98 2.56 -8.23
C ILE A 259 13.24 3.42 -7.98
N GLN A 260 13.26 4.67 -8.45
CA GLN A 260 14.39 5.58 -8.22
C GLN A 260 14.62 5.87 -6.73
N ILE A 261 13.54 5.96 -5.92
CA ILE A 261 13.66 6.12 -4.46
C ILE A 261 14.31 4.88 -3.86
N GLY A 262 13.79 3.69 -4.17
CA GLY A 262 14.32 2.42 -3.66
C GLY A 262 15.80 2.21 -4.00
N ASN A 263 16.23 2.57 -5.21
CA ASN A 263 17.64 2.46 -5.62
C ASN A 263 18.55 3.38 -4.80
N ARG A 264 18.15 4.63 -4.58
CA ARG A 264 18.93 5.59 -3.75
C ARG A 264 19.06 5.13 -2.30
N GLU A 265 18.00 4.60 -1.71
CA GLU A 265 18.04 4.05 -0.35
C GLU A 265 18.99 2.86 -0.24
N HIS A 266 19.03 2.01 -1.27
CA HIS A 266 19.93 0.86 -1.34
C HIS A 266 21.40 1.29 -1.45
N GLU A 267 21.68 2.31 -2.25
CA GLU A 267 23.02 2.88 -2.38
C GLU A 267 23.50 3.53 -1.08
N HIS A 268 22.63 4.28 -0.39
CA HIS A 268 22.95 4.86 0.91
C HIS A 268 23.25 3.83 1.99
N LYS A 269 22.44 2.75 2.07
CA LYS A 269 22.69 1.67 3.01
C LYS A 269 24.03 0.97 2.74
N LYS A 270 24.34 0.65 1.48
CA LYS A 270 25.64 0.06 1.09
C LYS A 270 26.83 0.94 1.46
N ALA A 271 26.71 2.25 1.25
CA ALA A 271 27.77 3.20 1.60
C ALA A 271 27.99 3.26 3.11
N GLN A 272 26.94 3.22 3.93
CA GLN A 272 27.05 3.19 5.39
C GLN A 272 27.69 1.90 5.90
N ASP A 273 27.33 0.74 5.35
CA ASP A 273 27.89 -0.55 5.74
C ASP A 273 29.38 -0.68 5.38
N GLN A 274 29.86 0.02 4.34
CA GLN A 274 31.28 0.09 3.96
C GLN A 274 32.11 1.00 4.86
N HIS A 275 31.50 1.95 5.56
CA HIS A 275 32.22 2.86 6.48
C HIS A 275 32.34 2.29 7.90
N ILE A 276 31.62 1.24 8.22
CA ILE A 276 31.61 0.58 9.54
C ILE A 276 32.58 -0.63 9.57
N ARG A 277 33.11 -1.04 8.43
CA ARG A 277 34.17 -2.07 8.30
C ARG A 277 35.53 -1.43 8.18
#